data_1a8305f86d9ff4e5a1e7b4e1d04c28fb
#
_entry.id   1a8305f86d9ff4e5a1e7b4e1d04c28fb
#
_cell.length_a   1.000
_cell.length_b   1.000
_cell.length_c   1.000
_cell.angle_alpha   90.00
_cell.angle_beta   90.00
_cell.angle_gamma   90.00
#
_symmetry.space_group_name_H-M   'P 1'
#
loop_
_entity.id
_entity.type
_entity.pdbx_description
1 polymer ?
#
loop_
_entity_poly.entity_id
_entity_poly.type
_entity_poly.pdbx_seq_one_letter_code
_entity_poly.pdbx_strand_id
1 'polypeptide(L)'
;MSAILPTPFPYRLTLGPALLLTLLLATIQPAGAQGPNFTLPGLDDQPVRLADFRGRWVVVNFWATWCAPCLLEMPELQTFHEAHGARAAVIGINFENLAPAEIRSFAKRLAITFPVVLSGGHPIPGFELKGLPTTFLVSPAGELVDTHLGTVNAAMLTARLDELEKTAGSLR
;
A
#
# COMPACT_ATOMS: atom_id res chain seq x y z
N MET A 1 26.30 -0.80 87.31
CA MET A 1 25.33 -1.47 86.38
C MET A 1 25.13 -0.54 85.20
N SER A 2 25.93 -0.72 84.13
CA SER A 2 25.89 0.07 82.95
C SER A 2 25.30 -0.75 81.82
N ALA A 3 24.17 -0.35 81.31
CA ALA A 3 23.47 -0.99 80.21
C ALA A 3 24.07 -0.49 78.87
N ILE A 4 24.54 -1.39 78.06
CA ILE A 4 25.05 -1.13 76.71
C ILE A 4 23.90 -1.35 75.73
N LEU A 5 23.48 -0.28 75.01
CA LEU A 5 22.51 -0.32 73.94
C LEU A 5 23.18 -0.78 72.64
N PRO A 6 22.56 -1.66 71.86
CA PRO A 6 23.10 -2.03 70.59
C PRO A 6 22.76 -1.01 69.51
N THR A 7 23.74 -0.64 68.68
CA THR A 7 23.61 0.25 67.53
C THR A 7 22.91 -0.48 66.36
N PRO A 8 22.03 0.21 65.60
CA PRO A 8 21.42 -0.41 64.41
C PRO A 8 22.41 -0.39 63.23
N PHE A 9 22.58 -1.57 62.59
CA PHE A 9 23.31 -1.73 61.35
C PHE A 9 22.56 -1.07 60.17
N PRO A 10 23.24 -0.28 59.31
CA PRO A 10 22.62 0.22 58.13
C PRO A 10 22.56 -0.84 57.02
N TYR A 11 21.37 -1.28 56.65
CA TYR A 11 21.15 -2.08 55.45
C TYR A 11 21.41 -1.24 54.24
N ARG A 12 22.53 -1.43 53.56
CA ARG A 12 22.73 -0.94 52.22
C ARG A 12 22.00 -1.89 51.27
N LEU A 13 20.84 -1.41 50.74
CA LEU A 13 20.16 -2.05 49.59
C LEU A 13 21.08 -1.85 48.37
N THR A 14 21.85 -2.87 48.05
CA THR A 14 22.51 -2.96 46.72
C THR A 14 21.48 -3.44 45.72
N LEU A 15 20.91 -2.51 44.94
CA LEU A 15 20.15 -2.86 43.74
C LEU A 15 21.12 -3.54 42.77
N GLY A 16 21.00 -4.87 42.67
CA GLY A 16 21.85 -5.69 41.83
C GLY A 16 21.64 -5.40 40.35
N PRO A 17 22.63 -5.73 39.51
CA PRO A 17 22.62 -5.45 38.07
C PRO A 17 21.51 -6.19 37.30
N ALA A 18 20.70 -7.02 37.95
CA ALA A 18 19.62 -7.78 37.33
C ALA A 18 18.43 -6.89 36.87
N LEU A 19 18.26 -5.68 37.42
CA LEU A 19 17.14 -4.81 37.04
C LEU A 19 17.43 -3.97 35.78
N LEU A 20 18.68 -3.87 35.34
CA LEU A 20 19.10 -3.15 34.14
C LEU A 20 19.04 -4.00 32.88
N LEU A 21 18.96 -5.35 33.01
CA LEU A 21 18.95 -6.25 31.86
C LEU A 21 17.55 -6.43 31.25
N THR A 22 16.49 -6.10 31.99
CA THR A 22 15.10 -6.26 31.53
C THR A 22 14.58 -5.09 30.71
N LEU A 23 15.29 -3.95 30.68
CA LEU A 23 14.86 -2.76 29.92
C LEU A 23 15.40 -2.70 28.49
N LEU A 24 16.29 -3.62 28.10
CA LEU A 24 16.94 -3.62 26.77
C LEU A 24 16.32 -4.60 25.78
N LEU A 25 15.24 -5.31 26.16
CA LEU A 25 14.48 -6.20 25.24
C LEU A 25 13.30 -5.50 24.54
N ALA A 26 13.23 -4.18 24.64
CA ALA A 26 12.22 -3.43 23.93
C ALA A 26 12.65 -3.20 22.47
N THR A 27 11.87 -3.82 21.56
CA THR A 27 11.72 -3.43 20.16
C THR A 27 12.84 -3.78 19.19
N ILE A 28 13.14 -5.07 19.03
CA ILE A 28 13.45 -5.51 17.67
C ILE A 28 12.08 -5.71 17.01
N GLN A 29 11.52 -4.64 16.47
CA GLN A 29 10.48 -4.77 15.47
C GLN A 29 11.17 -5.39 14.25
N PRO A 30 10.68 -6.56 13.74
CA PRO A 30 11.16 -7.03 12.46
C PRO A 30 10.89 -5.88 11.49
N ALA A 31 11.91 -5.45 10.75
CA ALA A 31 11.73 -4.64 9.56
C ALA A 31 10.93 -5.54 8.60
N GLY A 32 9.60 -5.52 8.76
CA GLY A 32 8.69 -6.15 7.83
C GLY A 32 9.05 -5.60 6.47
N ALA A 33 9.22 -6.48 5.49
CA ALA A 33 9.43 -6.08 4.10
C ALA A 33 8.35 -5.03 3.82
N GLN A 34 8.77 -3.77 3.69
CA GLN A 34 7.83 -2.69 3.43
C GLN A 34 7.24 -2.98 2.06
N GLY A 35 5.94 -3.25 2.01
CA GLY A 35 5.22 -3.44 0.76
C GLY A 35 5.42 -2.23 -0.16
N PRO A 36 4.99 -2.32 -1.42
CA PRO A 36 5.13 -1.23 -2.37
C PRO A 36 4.55 0.06 -1.80
N ASN A 37 5.20 1.18 -2.08
CA ASN A 37 4.73 2.49 -1.67
C ASN A 37 5.14 3.54 -2.68
N PHE A 38 4.30 4.56 -2.83
CA PHE A 38 4.62 5.72 -3.66
C PHE A 38 3.90 6.96 -3.15
N THR A 39 4.44 8.10 -3.54
CA THR A 39 3.78 9.41 -3.54
C THR A 39 4.02 10.00 -4.93
N LEU A 40 2.97 10.10 -5.74
CA LEU A 40 3.04 10.56 -7.13
C LEU A 40 2.08 11.72 -7.36
N PRO A 41 2.40 12.64 -8.29
CA PRO A 41 1.49 13.71 -8.66
C PRO A 41 0.24 13.14 -9.32
N GLY A 42 -0.93 13.57 -8.86
CA GLY A 42 -2.21 13.31 -9.50
C GLY A 42 -2.49 14.28 -10.65
N LEU A 43 -3.54 14.00 -11.43
CA LEU A 43 -3.95 14.89 -12.53
C LEU A 43 -4.55 16.23 -12.07
N ASP A 44 -4.93 16.34 -10.81
CA ASP A 44 -5.44 17.56 -10.15
C ASP A 44 -4.35 18.36 -9.43
N ASP A 45 -3.08 18.04 -9.70
CA ASP A 45 -1.90 18.61 -9.08
C ASP A 45 -1.78 18.30 -7.56
N GLN A 46 -2.64 17.42 -7.02
CA GLN A 46 -2.52 16.94 -5.66
C GLN A 46 -1.73 15.62 -5.62
N PRO A 47 -0.86 15.45 -4.64
CA PRO A 47 -0.12 14.19 -4.49
C PRO A 47 -1.06 13.07 -4.02
N VAL A 48 -0.97 11.92 -4.67
CA VAL A 48 -1.64 10.68 -4.26
C VAL A 48 -0.59 9.77 -3.61
N ARG A 49 -0.87 9.34 -2.39
CA ARG A 49 -0.01 8.42 -1.65
C ARG A 49 -0.70 7.07 -1.54
N LEU A 50 0.00 6.00 -1.89
CA LEU A 50 -0.56 4.65 -1.71
C LEU A 50 -0.91 4.37 -0.23
N ALA A 51 -0.14 4.96 0.69
CA ALA A 51 -0.38 4.84 2.13
C ALA A 51 -1.74 5.37 2.60
N ASP A 52 -2.33 6.34 1.90
CA ASP A 52 -3.64 6.93 2.24
C ASP A 52 -4.80 5.95 2.00
N PHE A 53 -4.53 4.84 1.31
CA PHE A 53 -5.51 3.78 1.02
C PHE A 53 -5.43 2.58 1.98
N ARG A 54 -4.64 2.66 3.05
CA ARG A 54 -4.60 1.60 4.08
C ARG A 54 -6.00 1.31 4.62
N GLY A 55 -6.26 0.03 4.95
CA GLY A 55 -7.58 -0.42 5.39
C GLY A 55 -8.52 -0.80 4.24
N ARG A 56 -8.16 -0.53 2.98
CA ARG A 56 -8.88 -0.94 1.76
C ARG A 56 -7.98 -1.71 0.82
N TRP A 57 -8.55 -2.52 -0.02
CA TRP A 57 -7.86 -3.10 -1.16
C TRP A 57 -7.53 -2.01 -2.18
N VAL A 58 -6.42 -2.16 -2.90
CA VAL A 58 -6.06 -1.22 -3.97
C VAL A 58 -5.70 -1.99 -5.24
N VAL A 59 -6.40 -1.67 -6.31
CA VAL A 59 -6.10 -2.09 -7.68
C VAL A 59 -5.20 -1.02 -8.29
N VAL A 60 -3.92 -1.32 -8.46
CA VAL A 60 -2.94 -0.42 -9.08
C VAL A 60 -2.71 -0.87 -10.50
N ASN A 61 -3.18 -0.09 -11.48
CA ASN A 61 -3.09 -0.41 -12.90
C ASN A 61 -2.10 0.51 -13.61
N PHE A 62 -1.11 -0.10 -14.27
CA PHE A 62 -0.13 0.62 -15.10
C PHE A 62 -0.60 0.64 -16.55
N TRP A 63 -0.67 1.83 -17.11
CA TRP A 63 -1.18 2.07 -18.45
C TRP A 63 -0.46 3.20 -19.18
N ALA A 64 -0.72 3.34 -20.51
CA ALA A 64 -0.23 4.45 -21.33
C ALA A 64 -1.26 4.80 -22.41
N THR A 65 -1.22 6.03 -22.92
CA THR A 65 -2.16 6.52 -23.95
C THR A 65 -2.01 5.81 -25.29
N TRP A 66 -0.81 5.35 -25.62
CA TRP A 66 -0.47 4.60 -26.83
C TRP A 66 -0.72 3.07 -26.70
N CYS A 67 -1.05 2.59 -25.51
CA CYS A 67 -1.25 1.17 -25.22
C CYS A 67 -2.70 0.77 -25.55
N ALA A 68 -2.95 0.29 -26.76
CA ALA A 68 -4.30 -0.08 -27.20
C ALA A 68 -5.02 -1.07 -26.25
N PRO A 69 -4.39 -2.18 -25.76
CA PRO A 69 -5.05 -3.06 -24.79
C PRO A 69 -5.36 -2.35 -23.46
N CYS A 70 -4.53 -1.39 -23.02
CA CYS A 70 -4.84 -0.61 -21.82
C CYS A 70 -6.14 0.19 -21.98
N LEU A 71 -6.37 0.77 -23.17
CA LEU A 71 -7.57 1.55 -23.44
C LEU A 71 -8.84 0.72 -23.43
N LEU A 72 -8.74 -0.55 -23.83
CA LEU A 72 -9.87 -1.49 -23.82
C LEU A 72 -10.33 -1.85 -22.41
N GLU A 73 -9.42 -1.86 -21.42
CA GLU A 73 -9.77 -2.20 -20.05
C GLU A 73 -10.22 -1.00 -19.20
N MET A 74 -10.00 0.25 -19.63
CA MET A 74 -10.37 1.43 -18.85
C MET A 74 -11.85 1.50 -18.44
N PRO A 75 -12.83 1.19 -19.33
CA PRO A 75 -14.24 1.13 -18.94
C PRO A 75 -14.53 0.04 -17.89
N GLU A 76 -13.81 -1.06 -17.94
CA GLU A 76 -13.94 -2.16 -16.98
C GLU A 76 -13.39 -1.77 -15.60
N LEU A 77 -12.23 -1.09 -15.57
CA LEU A 77 -11.67 -0.52 -14.35
C LEU A 77 -12.59 0.54 -13.74
N GLN A 78 -13.23 1.36 -14.57
CA GLN A 78 -14.21 2.35 -14.13
C GLN A 78 -15.45 1.66 -13.53
N THR A 79 -15.99 0.64 -14.20
CA THR A 79 -17.11 -0.16 -13.70
C THR A 79 -16.77 -0.79 -12.34
N PHE A 80 -15.57 -1.38 -12.21
CA PHE A 80 -15.11 -1.94 -10.94
C PHE A 80 -15.00 -0.85 -9.86
N HIS A 81 -14.43 0.31 -10.18
CA HIS A 81 -14.29 1.42 -9.27
C HIS A 81 -15.63 1.90 -8.70
N GLU A 82 -16.63 2.06 -9.56
CA GLU A 82 -17.98 2.50 -9.17
C GLU A 82 -18.70 1.45 -8.29
N ALA A 83 -18.54 0.16 -8.62
CA ALA A 83 -19.20 -0.90 -7.89
C ALA A 83 -18.55 -1.19 -6.53
N HIS A 84 -17.25 -0.98 -6.39
CA HIS A 84 -16.47 -1.46 -5.23
C HIS A 84 -15.73 -0.36 -4.46
N GLY A 85 -15.92 0.92 -4.76
CA GLY A 85 -15.15 2.03 -4.20
C GLY A 85 -15.11 2.11 -2.67
N ALA A 86 -16.08 1.53 -1.96
CA ALA A 86 -16.07 1.45 -0.50
C ALA A 86 -15.04 0.43 0.05
N ARG A 87 -14.82 -0.71 -0.66
CA ARG A 87 -13.93 -1.81 -0.20
C ARG A 87 -12.61 -1.87 -0.97
N ALA A 88 -12.60 -1.41 -2.21
CA ALA A 88 -11.43 -1.43 -3.08
C ALA A 88 -11.29 -0.11 -3.85
N ALA A 89 -10.13 0.50 -3.79
CA ALA A 89 -9.79 1.66 -4.61
C ALA A 89 -9.13 1.23 -5.92
N VAL A 90 -9.33 1.98 -7.00
CA VAL A 90 -8.53 1.88 -8.22
C VAL A 90 -7.60 3.08 -8.30
N ILE A 91 -6.34 2.85 -8.67
CA ILE A 91 -5.36 3.89 -8.97
C ILE A 91 -4.74 3.55 -10.34
N GLY A 92 -4.92 4.43 -11.33
CA GLY A 92 -4.28 4.31 -12.61
C GLY A 92 -2.93 5.01 -12.61
N ILE A 93 -1.83 4.29 -12.86
CA ILE A 93 -0.49 4.86 -13.00
C ILE A 93 -0.19 5.03 -14.50
N ASN A 94 -0.20 6.27 -14.96
CA ASN A 94 0.25 6.54 -16.32
C ASN A 94 1.78 6.46 -16.38
N PHE A 95 2.27 5.55 -17.25
CA PHE A 95 3.69 5.24 -17.41
C PHE A 95 4.27 5.92 -18.64
N GLU A 96 4.12 7.26 -18.69
CA GLU A 96 4.61 8.09 -19.80
C GLU A 96 5.24 9.38 -19.28
N ASN A 97 6.12 9.93 -20.09
CA ASN A 97 6.66 11.26 -19.88
C ASN A 97 5.92 12.26 -20.79
N LEU A 98 4.65 12.47 -20.51
CA LEU A 98 3.79 13.44 -21.19
C LEU A 98 3.40 14.58 -20.25
N ALA A 99 2.97 15.72 -20.84
CA ALA A 99 2.45 16.81 -20.04
C ALA A 99 1.18 16.39 -19.28
N PRO A 100 1.03 16.73 -17.98
CA PRO A 100 -0.14 16.36 -17.18
C PRO A 100 -1.48 16.76 -17.82
N ALA A 101 -1.51 17.88 -18.55
CA ALA A 101 -2.71 18.37 -19.25
C ALA A 101 -3.15 17.43 -20.39
N GLU A 102 -2.21 16.79 -21.07
CA GLU A 102 -2.51 15.84 -22.15
C GLU A 102 -3.15 14.58 -21.57
N ILE A 103 -2.56 14.02 -20.51
CA ILE A 103 -3.08 12.83 -19.83
C ILE A 103 -4.43 13.12 -19.17
N ARG A 104 -4.60 14.30 -18.56
CA ARG A 104 -5.89 14.76 -18.01
C ARG A 104 -6.99 14.81 -19.10
N SER A 105 -6.67 15.38 -20.25
CA SER A 105 -7.59 15.45 -21.38
C SER A 105 -7.95 14.06 -21.89
N PHE A 106 -7.00 13.15 -21.90
CA PHE A 106 -7.20 11.76 -22.32
C PHE A 106 -8.09 11.01 -21.33
N ALA A 107 -7.79 11.05 -20.03
CA ALA A 107 -8.59 10.44 -18.96
C ALA A 107 -10.04 10.96 -18.98
N LYS A 108 -10.23 12.27 -19.22
CA LYS A 108 -11.57 12.86 -19.36
C LYS A 108 -12.35 12.29 -20.56
N ARG A 109 -11.70 12.06 -21.71
CA ARG A 109 -12.37 11.44 -22.87
C ARG A 109 -12.80 10.00 -22.59
N LEU A 110 -12.07 9.28 -21.74
CA LEU A 110 -12.41 7.92 -21.31
C LEU A 110 -13.39 7.89 -20.12
N ALA A 111 -13.87 9.05 -19.67
CA ALA A 111 -14.75 9.19 -18.50
C ALA A 111 -14.20 8.53 -17.23
N ILE A 112 -12.88 8.55 -17.04
CA ILE A 112 -12.21 7.99 -15.85
C ILE A 112 -12.45 8.93 -14.67
N THR A 113 -12.93 8.36 -13.54
CA THR A 113 -13.16 9.08 -12.29
C THR A 113 -12.28 8.59 -11.14
N PHE A 114 -11.66 7.41 -11.25
CA PHE A 114 -10.68 6.97 -10.28
C PHE A 114 -9.37 7.78 -10.35
N PRO A 115 -8.59 7.88 -9.26
CA PRO A 115 -7.32 8.60 -9.25
C PRO A 115 -6.36 8.12 -10.35
N VAL A 116 -5.85 9.06 -11.14
CA VAL A 116 -4.76 8.83 -12.09
C VAL A 116 -3.54 9.60 -11.63
N VAL A 117 -2.40 8.90 -11.55
CA VAL A 117 -1.12 9.45 -11.14
C VAL A 117 -0.06 9.28 -12.23
N LEU A 118 0.96 10.12 -12.18
CA LEU A 118 1.98 10.23 -13.21
C LEU A 118 3.32 9.69 -12.69
N SER A 119 3.85 8.64 -13.34
CA SER A 119 5.20 8.15 -13.02
C SER A 119 6.31 8.88 -13.79
N GLY A 120 5.94 9.66 -14.81
CA GLY A 120 6.93 10.29 -15.70
C GLY A 120 7.75 9.29 -16.51
N GLY A 121 7.25 8.07 -16.73
CA GLY A 121 7.96 6.99 -17.40
C GLY A 121 9.00 6.29 -16.50
N HIS A 122 9.03 6.59 -15.19
CA HIS A 122 9.99 5.99 -14.28
C HIS A 122 9.43 4.77 -13.55
N PRO A 123 10.25 3.72 -13.31
CA PRO A 123 9.89 2.60 -12.47
C PRO A 123 9.52 3.04 -11.06
N ILE A 124 8.55 2.36 -10.46
CA ILE A 124 8.13 2.60 -9.08
C ILE A 124 8.60 1.42 -8.23
N PRO A 125 9.41 1.66 -7.18
CA PRO A 125 9.90 0.59 -6.31
C PRO A 125 8.77 -0.26 -5.74
N GLY A 126 8.95 -1.59 -5.75
CA GLY A 126 7.97 -2.55 -5.28
C GLY A 126 6.92 -2.98 -6.32
N PHE A 127 6.94 -2.37 -7.54
CA PHE A 127 6.13 -2.81 -8.67
C PHE A 127 7.03 -3.25 -9.82
N GLU A 128 7.18 -4.55 -10.01
CA GLU A 128 7.99 -5.11 -11.11
C GLU A 128 7.20 -5.11 -12.42
N LEU A 129 7.26 -3.98 -13.13
CA LEU A 129 6.55 -3.80 -14.39
C LEU A 129 7.26 -4.55 -15.53
N LYS A 130 6.60 -5.56 -16.12
CA LYS A 130 7.12 -6.36 -17.25
C LYS A 130 6.52 -5.97 -18.61
N GLY A 131 5.46 -5.18 -18.61
CA GLY A 131 4.75 -4.73 -19.82
C GLY A 131 3.48 -3.99 -19.46
N LEU A 132 2.75 -3.50 -20.47
CA LEU A 132 1.46 -2.81 -20.30
C LEU A 132 0.34 -3.55 -21.07
N PRO A 133 -0.86 -3.59 -20.49
CA PRO A 133 -1.17 -3.22 -19.12
C PRO A 133 -0.66 -4.23 -18.09
N THR A 134 -0.41 -3.79 -16.86
CA THR A 134 -0.19 -4.64 -15.70
C THR A 134 -1.00 -4.11 -14.54
N THR A 135 -1.72 -5.01 -13.88
CA THR A 135 -2.53 -4.72 -12.70
C THR A 135 -1.96 -5.42 -11.49
N PHE A 136 -1.76 -4.67 -10.42
CA PHE A 136 -1.28 -5.16 -9.13
C PHE A 136 -2.39 -5.02 -8.09
N LEU A 137 -2.55 -6.03 -7.22
CA LEU A 137 -3.46 -5.98 -6.09
C LEU A 137 -2.66 -5.78 -4.79
N VAL A 138 -3.01 -4.73 -4.07
CA VAL A 138 -2.42 -4.38 -2.78
C VAL A 138 -3.44 -4.59 -1.69
N SER A 139 -3.06 -5.33 -0.65
CA SER A 139 -3.92 -5.66 0.49
C SER A 139 -4.20 -4.43 1.37
N PRO A 140 -5.21 -4.47 2.26
CA PRO A 140 -5.46 -3.42 3.25
C PRO A 140 -4.26 -3.14 4.17
N ALA A 141 -3.38 -4.12 4.38
CA ALA A 141 -2.12 -3.95 5.10
C ALA A 141 -1.02 -3.28 4.24
N GLY A 142 -1.26 -3.12 2.92
CA GLY A 142 -0.34 -2.52 1.96
C GLY A 142 0.70 -3.45 1.42
N GLU A 143 0.42 -4.73 1.41
CA GLU A 143 1.26 -5.76 0.84
C GLU A 143 0.85 -6.02 -0.61
N LEU A 144 1.81 -6.20 -1.49
CA LEU A 144 1.55 -6.68 -2.84
C LEU A 144 1.19 -8.17 -2.77
N VAL A 145 -0.03 -8.52 -3.16
CA VAL A 145 -0.55 -9.89 -3.01
C VAL A 145 -0.86 -10.58 -4.33
N ASP A 146 -0.97 -9.80 -5.41
CA ASP A 146 -1.22 -10.37 -6.75
C ASP A 146 -0.73 -9.45 -7.86
N THR A 147 -0.42 -10.04 -9.02
CA THR A 147 0.03 -9.34 -10.22
C THR A 147 -0.54 -10.00 -11.46
N HIS A 148 -1.22 -9.23 -12.29
CA HIS A 148 -1.76 -9.67 -13.57
C HIS A 148 -1.14 -8.88 -14.73
N LEU A 149 -0.44 -9.55 -15.63
CA LEU A 149 0.05 -8.98 -16.88
C LEU A 149 -0.99 -9.23 -17.99
N GLY A 150 -1.40 -8.19 -18.66
CA GLY A 150 -2.47 -8.20 -19.66
C GLY A 150 -3.73 -7.52 -19.18
N THR A 151 -4.76 -7.54 -20.03
CA THR A 151 -6.03 -6.87 -19.75
C THR A 151 -6.83 -7.55 -18.64
N VAL A 152 -7.49 -6.75 -17.83
CA VAL A 152 -8.45 -7.18 -16.82
C VAL A 152 -9.86 -6.69 -17.17
N ASN A 153 -10.88 -7.30 -16.55
CA ASN A 153 -12.24 -6.79 -16.58
C ASN A 153 -12.83 -6.74 -15.16
N ALA A 154 -13.95 -6.07 -15.00
CA ALA A 154 -14.60 -5.87 -13.71
C ALA A 154 -14.96 -7.19 -13.01
N ALA A 155 -15.42 -8.19 -13.77
CA ALA A 155 -15.80 -9.50 -13.22
C ALA A 155 -14.55 -10.27 -12.70
N MET A 156 -13.45 -10.26 -13.45
CA MET A 156 -12.17 -10.88 -13.02
C MET A 156 -11.66 -10.22 -11.72
N LEU A 157 -11.64 -8.90 -11.66
CA LEU A 157 -11.18 -8.17 -10.48
C LEU A 157 -12.08 -8.46 -9.27
N THR A 158 -13.41 -8.49 -9.47
CA THR A 158 -14.36 -8.82 -8.41
C THR A 158 -14.14 -10.23 -7.87
N ALA A 159 -14.04 -11.22 -8.75
CA ALA A 159 -13.84 -12.62 -8.36
C ALA A 159 -12.51 -12.80 -7.61
N ARG A 160 -11.45 -12.12 -8.08
CA ARG A 160 -10.14 -12.19 -7.44
C ARG A 160 -10.13 -11.53 -6.07
N LEU A 161 -10.80 -10.38 -5.95
CA LEU A 161 -10.94 -9.69 -4.67
C LEU A 161 -11.70 -10.56 -3.65
N ASP A 162 -12.81 -11.18 -4.07
CA ASP A 162 -13.62 -12.08 -3.21
C ASP A 162 -12.81 -13.29 -2.74
N GLU A 163 -11.96 -13.86 -3.59
CA GLU A 163 -11.06 -14.97 -3.23
C GLU A 163 -10.02 -14.55 -2.18
N LEU A 164 -9.39 -13.40 -2.39
CA LEU A 164 -8.38 -12.88 -1.47
C LEU A 164 -8.97 -12.54 -0.10
N GLU A 165 -10.18 -11.97 -0.06
CA GLU A 165 -10.88 -11.67 1.18
C GLU A 165 -11.26 -12.93 1.97
N LYS A 166 -11.73 -13.98 1.28
CA LYS A 166 -12.02 -15.29 1.91
C LYS A 166 -10.77 -15.90 2.52
N THR A 167 -9.66 -15.85 1.79
CA THR A 167 -8.38 -16.38 2.28
C THR A 167 -7.88 -15.60 3.50
N ALA A 168 -7.94 -14.26 3.46
CA ALA A 168 -7.56 -13.41 4.58
C ALA A 168 -8.46 -13.61 5.82
N GLY A 169 -9.76 -13.89 5.62
CA GLY A 169 -10.72 -14.18 6.69
C GLY A 169 -10.51 -15.53 7.37
N SER A 170 -10.00 -16.54 6.63
CA SER A 170 -9.74 -17.88 7.16
C SER A 170 -8.46 -18.00 7.99
N LEU A 171 -7.60 -16.97 7.97
CA LEU A 171 -6.32 -16.93 8.71
C LEU A 171 -6.41 -16.15 10.05
N ARG A 172 -7.60 -15.66 10.40
CA ARG A 172 -7.89 -14.96 11.68
C ARG A 172 -8.66 -15.86 12.64
#